data_e7c231f265ede1bb23ede7b1b56ef3c7
#
_entry.id   e7c231f265ede1bb23ede7b1b56ef3c7
#
_cell.length_a   1.000
_cell.length_b   1.000
_cell.length_c   1.000
_cell.angle_alpha   90.00
_cell.angle_beta   90.00
_cell.angle_gamma   90.00
#
_symmetry.space_group_name_H-M   'P 1'
#
loop_
_entity.id
_entity.type
_entity.pdbx_description
1 polymer ?
#
loop_
_entity_poly.entity_id
_entity_poly.type
_entity_poly.pdbx_seq_one_letter_code
_entity_poly.pdbx_strand_id
1 'polypeptide(L)'
;MTSRERLLAALRRQEVDYVPCSPSFSPSLAGPQYTWAGRTDTLERLVVELGLDAVVNVAIEASWHPDVTSRVWREERPGELPVLHKEIQTPKGPLTAAIRLTEDLPDKDDIRLTDDWNVSRFVKPWFQTMEDVERYAYVHLPPSDAAIAQGRERYQEARRQADRYGLAVHADCGTGLTSALQLFGAQQAVLISMDQPDMIQRFLEIEHRTTMRRAEVLADWGVDIIHRNGFYETTDFWSPRQLREWLVPLLQEEIAAMKSGGAAVTYTVETGIMPMLDILAVLDFDGYRDIEPALGHQDMRVVAERLCDRHSIWGGVSGPIHIGEGTPEIARQAVREAFEIFGPRGLVLSAVPSIRAHWPWENSLAMFDEWRQLRAWPPA
;
A
#
# COMPACT_ATOMS: atom_id res chain seq x y z
N MET A 1 3.65 -27.29 1.27
CA MET A 1 4.23 -26.04 0.70
C MET A 1 4.83 -25.18 1.80
N THR A 2 5.93 -24.47 1.51
CA THR A 2 6.39 -23.34 2.33
C THR A 2 5.38 -22.20 2.20
N SER A 3 5.42 -21.23 3.12
CA SER A 3 4.58 -20.01 3.03
C SER A 3 4.83 -19.23 1.72
N ARG A 4 6.11 -19.12 1.30
CA ARG A 4 6.50 -18.54 0.03
C ARG A 4 5.84 -19.22 -1.17
N GLU A 5 5.95 -20.56 -1.26
CA GLU A 5 5.37 -21.33 -2.37
C GLU A 5 3.85 -21.17 -2.40
N ARG A 6 3.20 -21.21 -1.22
CA ARG A 6 1.75 -21.08 -1.08
C ARG A 6 1.25 -19.71 -1.50
N LEU A 7 1.89 -18.62 -1.02
CA LEU A 7 1.52 -17.26 -1.42
C LEU A 7 1.68 -17.05 -2.93
N LEU A 8 2.81 -17.48 -3.52
CA LEU A 8 3.03 -17.36 -4.95
C LEU A 8 2.07 -18.20 -5.77
N ALA A 9 1.75 -19.42 -5.32
CA ALA A 9 0.75 -20.27 -5.97
C ALA A 9 -0.65 -19.65 -5.88
N ALA A 10 -1.05 -19.13 -4.71
CA ALA A 10 -2.33 -18.45 -4.53
C ALA A 10 -2.43 -17.21 -5.43
N LEU A 11 -1.39 -16.35 -5.48
CA LEU A 11 -1.36 -15.17 -6.34
C LEU A 11 -1.46 -15.53 -7.84
N ARG A 12 -0.90 -16.66 -8.25
CA ARG A 12 -0.98 -17.19 -9.62
C ARG A 12 -2.21 -18.06 -9.86
N ARG A 13 -3.14 -18.10 -8.91
CA ARG A 13 -4.37 -18.91 -8.94
C ARG A 13 -4.12 -20.41 -9.18
N GLN A 14 -2.98 -20.88 -8.72
CA GLN A 14 -2.61 -22.30 -8.72
C GLN A 14 -3.18 -23.01 -7.48
N GLU A 15 -3.11 -24.32 -7.50
CA GLU A 15 -3.52 -25.15 -6.36
C GLU A 15 -2.58 -24.96 -5.17
N VAL A 16 -3.17 -24.88 -3.97
CA VAL A 16 -2.47 -24.70 -2.70
C VAL A 16 -2.84 -25.80 -1.72
N ASP A 17 -1.95 -26.11 -0.79
CA ASP A 17 -2.23 -27.07 0.30
C ASP A 17 -3.26 -26.54 1.30
N TYR A 18 -3.35 -25.21 1.47
CA TYR A 18 -4.42 -24.50 2.15
C TYR A 18 -4.45 -23.02 1.73
N VAL A 19 -5.59 -22.35 1.90
CA VAL A 19 -5.76 -20.93 1.62
C VAL A 19 -4.86 -20.11 2.56
N PRO A 20 -3.87 -19.32 2.05
CA PRO A 20 -2.98 -18.56 2.90
C PRO A 20 -3.70 -17.42 3.64
N CYS A 21 -3.17 -17.07 4.82
CA CYS A 21 -3.59 -15.90 5.60
C CYS A 21 -2.38 -15.00 5.83
N SER A 22 -2.41 -13.81 5.24
CA SER A 22 -1.27 -12.88 5.27
C SER A 22 -1.72 -11.44 5.54
N PRO A 23 -2.15 -11.13 6.78
CA PRO A 23 -2.54 -9.77 7.15
C PRO A 23 -1.34 -8.86 7.34
N SER A 24 -1.54 -7.58 7.07
CA SER A 24 -0.64 -6.50 7.48
C SER A 24 -0.98 -6.04 8.89
N PHE A 25 0.04 -5.59 9.64
CA PHE A 25 -0.11 -5.04 10.99
C PHE A 25 0.43 -3.62 11.02
N SER A 26 -0.36 -2.68 11.52
CA SER A 26 0.02 -1.28 11.59
C SER A 26 0.01 -0.76 13.03
N PRO A 27 1.17 -0.56 13.64
CA PRO A 27 1.30 0.13 14.91
C PRO A 27 1.14 1.64 14.77
N SER A 28 1.47 2.20 13.60
CA SER A 28 1.66 3.64 13.40
C SER A 28 0.40 4.51 13.53
N LEU A 29 -0.80 3.93 13.42
CA LEU A 29 -2.06 4.66 13.59
C LEU A 29 -2.68 4.49 14.98
N ALA A 30 -1.93 3.94 15.91
CA ALA A 30 -2.45 3.55 17.22
C ALA A 30 -2.24 4.63 18.27
N GLY A 31 -1.80 5.76 18.17
CA GLY A 31 -1.52 6.66 19.28
C GLY A 31 -0.81 5.95 20.46
N PRO A 32 -0.68 6.58 21.62
CA PRO A 32 0.07 5.99 22.74
C PRO A 32 -0.60 4.78 23.43
N GLN A 33 -1.79 4.37 23.00
CA GLN A 33 -2.56 3.29 23.64
C GLN A 33 -2.62 2.05 22.78
N TYR A 34 -1.57 1.23 22.81
CA TYR A 34 -1.59 -0.09 22.18
C TYR A 34 -2.37 -1.09 23.04
N THR A 35 -3.45 -1.64 22.51
CA THR A 35 -4.11 -2.80 23.13
C THR A 35 -3.22 -4.05 23.13
N TRP A 36 -2.24 -4.11 22.24
CA TRP A 36 -1.24 -5.18 22.19
C TRP A 36 -0.08 -5.00 23.19
N ALA A 37 -0.15 -4.01 24.06
CA ALA A 37 0.74 -3.81 25.21
C ALA A 37 2.23 -4.08 24.92
N GLY A 38 2.83 -3.29 24.03
CA GLY A 38 4.25 -3.35 23.70
C GLY A 38 4.67 -4.57 22.89
N ARG A 39 3.74 -5.33 22.36
CA ARG A 39 4.04 -6.43 21.44
C ARG A 39 4.51 -5.86 20.12
N THR A 40 5.68 -6.25 19.69
CA THR A 40 6.12 -6.10 18.31
C THR A 40 5.72 -7.39 17.58
N ASP A 41 4.97 -7.29 16.48
CA ASP A 41 4.68 -8.46 15.67
C ASP A 41 5.94 -8.85 14.89
N THR A 42 6.76 -9.65 15.52
CA THR A 42 7.96 -10.22 14.94
C THR A 42 7.58 -11.35 14.00
N LEU A 43 8.46 -11.65 13.03
CA LEU A 43 8.25 -12.81 12.15
C LEU A 43 8.09 -14.10 12.92
N GLU A 44 8.82 -14.28 14.03
CA GLU A 44 8.71 -15.46 14.89
C GLU A 44 7.29 -15.61 15.44
N ARG A 45 6.71 -14.54 15.97
CA ARG A 45 5.36 -14.53 16.48
C ARG A 45 4.32 -14.80 15.38
N LEU A 46 4.41 -14.08 14.25
CA LEU A 46 3.47 -14.24 13.15
C LEU A 46 3.47 -15.66 12.59
N VAL A 47 4.64 -16.25 12.39
CA VAL A 47 4.79 -17.56 11.74
C VAL A 47 4.69 -18.71 12.75
N VAL A 48 5.39 -18.63 13.89
CA VAL A 48 5.47 -19.76 14.83
C VAL A 48 4.27 -19.79 15.78
N GLU A 49 3.89 -18.65 16.37
CA GLU A 49 2.78 -18.61 17.34
C GLU A 49 1.42 -18.56 16.62
N LEU A 50 1.27 -17.74 15.60
CA LEU A 50 0.00 -17.52 14.91
C LEU A 50 -0.18 -18.39 13.67
N GLY A 51 0.91 -18.94 13.11
CA GLY A 51 0.86 -19.82 11.92
C GLY A 51 0.44 -19.11 10.64
N LEU A 52 0.72 -17.80 10.54
CA LEU A 52 0.35 -16.95 9.39
C LEU A 52 1.39 -17.05 8.27
N ASP A 53 0.96 -16.73 7.06
CA ASP A 53 1.80 -16.65 5.87
C ASP A 53 2.38 -15.22 5.72
N ALA A 54 3.27 -14.84 6.64
CA ALA A 54 3.88 -13.52 6.65
C ALA A 54 4.81 -13.30 5.45
N VAL A 55 5.12 -12.03 5.18
CA VAL A 55 6.12 -11.61 4.19
C VAL A 55 7.24 -10.81 4.86
N VAL A 56 8.42 -10.80 4.25
CA VAL A 56 9.55 -9.94 4.67
C VAL A 56 9.65 -8.77 3.72
N ASN A 57 9.46 -7.56 4.23
CA ASN A 57 9.45 -6.36 3.41
C ASN A 57 10.85 -5.84 3.14
N VAL A 58 11.06 -5.33 1.93
CA VAL A 58 12.24 -4.57 1.53
C VAL A 58 11.82 -3.32 0.76
N ALA A 59 12.61 -2.25 0.85
CA ALA A 59 12.35 -1.01 0.14
C ALA A 59 13.62 -0.46 -0.50
N ILE A 60 13.43 0.24 -1.62
CA ILE A 60 14.45 1.06 -2.27
C ILE A 60 13.94 2.50 -2.27
N GLU A 61 14.68 3.39 -1.63
CA GLU A 61 14.33 4.79 -1.53
C GLU A 61 14.59 5.54 -2.85
N ALA A 62 13.77 6.54 -3.15
CA ALA A 62 14.09 7.55 -4.15
C ALA A 62 15.29 8.37 -3.68
N SER A 63 16.05 8.90 -4.62
CA SER A 63 17.20 9.75 -4.30
C SER A 63 16.84 11.23 -4.39
N TRP A 64 17.57 12.04 -3.64
CA TRP A 64 17.54 13.49 -3.76
C TRP A 64 18.73 13.96 -4.59
N HIS A 65 18.56 15.08 -5.28
CA HIS A 65 19.66 15.75 -5.97
C HIS A 65 20.71 16.21 -4.93
N PRO A 66 22.01 16.10 -5.20
CA PRO A 66 23.07 16.41 -4.24
C PRO A 66 23.02 17.83 -3.65
N ASP A 67 22.52 18.80 -4.42
CA ASP A 67 22.43 20.20 -4.00
C ASP A 67 21.13 20.50 -3.21
N VAL A 68 20.30 19.49 -2.94
CA VAL A 68 19.08 19.67 -2.15
C VAL A 68 19.42 19.67 -0.66
N THR A 69 18.88 20.68 0.03
CA THR A 69 18.94 20.75 1.50
C THR A 69 17.55 20.97 2.06
N SER A 70 17.35 20.66 3.33
CA SER A 70 16.06 20.89 3.97
C SER A 70 16.22 21.48 5.37
N ARG A 71 15.20 22.22 5.81
CA ARG A 71 15.05 22.71 7.16
C ARG A 71 13.63 22.55 7.64
N VAL A 72 13.48 22.30 8.93
CA VAL A 72 12.19 22.18 9.62
C VAL A 72 12.17 23.18 10.77
N TRP A 73 11.03 23.81 11.01
CA TRP A 73 10.83 24.68 12.16
C TRP A 73 9.39 24.63 12.64
N ARG A 74 9.20 24.95 13.91
CA ARG A 74 7.91 24.95 14.57
C ARG A 74 7.43 26.37 14.79
N GLU A 75 6.14 26.60 14.55
CA GLU A 75 5.43 27.84 14.86
C GLU A 75 4.42 27.57 15.98
N GLU A 76 4.60 28.26 17.11
CA GLU A 76 3.62 28.21 18.19
C GLU A 76 2.51 29.22 17.95
N ARG A 77 1.26 28.78 18.10
CA ARG A 77 0.05 29.59 17.92
C ARG A 77 -0.77 29.58 19.20
N PRO A 78 -0.96 30.73 19.87
CA PRO A 78 -1.74 30.77 21.10
C PRO A 78 -3.18 30.28 20.88
N GLY A 79 -3.60 29.27 21.66
CA GLY A 79 -4.95 28.68 21.57
C GLY A 79 -5.21 27.75 20.39
N GLU A 80 -4.20 27.46 19.58
CA GLU A 80 -4.27 26.54 18.44
C GLU A 80 -3.22 25.45 18.56
N LEU A 81 -3.35 24.40 17.73
CA LEU A 81 -2.28 23.40 17.57
C LEU A 81 -1.06 24.07 16.93
N PRO A 82 0.14 23.76 17.41
CA PRO A 82 1.37 24.21 16.75
C PRO A 82 1.43 23.75 15.31
N VAL A 83 2.13 24.50 14.47
CA VAL A 83 2.33 24.21 13.06
C VAL A 83 3.80 23.89 12.82
N LEU A 84 4.06 22.74 12.22
CA LEU A 84 5.37 22.36 11.73
C LEU A 84 5.49 22.82 10.27
N HIS A 85 6.60 23.46 9.95
CA HIS A 85 6.95 23.91 8.60
C HIS A 85 8.17 23.16 8.11
N LYS A 86 8.19 22.83 6.84
CA LYS A 86 9.38 22.31 6.16
C LYS A 86 9.62 23.05 4.87
N GLU A 87 10.87 23.38 4.64
CA GLU A 87 11.37 23.91 3.39
C GLU A 87 12.44 22.98 2.85
N ILE A 88 12.30 22.61 1.59
CA ILE A 88 13.29 21.84 0.83
C ILE A 88 13.83 22.78 -0.23
N GLN A 89 15.10 23.19 -0.11
CA GLN A 89 15.76 24.04 -1.10
C GLN A 89 16.26 23.18 -2.24
N THR A 90 15.74 23.43 -3.42
CA THR A 90 16.14 22.76 -4.68
C THR A 90 16.89 23.72 -5.61
N PRO A 91 17.58 23.23 -6.64
CA PRO A 91 18.18 24.09 -7.68
C PRO A 91 17.19 25.02 -8.40
N LYS A 92 15.88 24.70 -8.39
CA LYS A 92 14.80 25.53 -8.94
C LYS A 92 14.07 26.39 -7.89
N GLY A 93 14.60 26.48 -6.68
CA GLY A 93 14.01 27.25 -5.58
C GLY A 93 13.34 26.37 -4.50
N PRO A 94 12.71 26.99 -3.50
CA PRO A 94 12.19 26.30 -2.35
C PRO A 94 10.86 25.57 -2.63
N LEU A 95 10.75 24.32 -2.17
CA LEU A 95 9.51 23.57 -2.03
C LEU A 95 9.13 23.57 -0.56
N THR A 96 7.90 23.98 -0.21
CA THR A 96 7.52 24.20 1.19
C THR A 96 6.18 23.58 1.51
N ALA A 97 6.07 23.04 2.74
CA ALA A 97 4.81 22.53 3.30
C ALA A 97 4.65 22.94 4.76
N ALA A 98 3.42 22.88 5.25
CA ALA A 98 3.10 23.11 6.65
C ALA A 98 1.97 22.19 7.11
N ILE A 99 2.11 21.60 8.30
CA ILE A 99 1.11 20.70 8.91
C ILE A 99 0.82 21.11 10.35
N ARG A 100 -0.40 20.79 10.83
CA ARG A 100 -0.74 20.87 12.26
C ARG A 100 -0.11 19.72 13.02
N LEU A 101 0.48 19.97 14.16
CA LEU A 101 1.01 18.94 15.07
C LEU A 101 -0.14 18.30 15.85
N THR A 102 -0.81 17.33 15.24
CA THR A 102 -1.87 16.54 15.88
C THR A 102 -1.27 15.42 16.73
N GLU A 103 -2.05 14.88 17.69
CA GLU A 103 -1.56 13.82 18.60
C GLU A 103 -1.19 12.53 17.86
N ASP A 104 -1.91 12.22 16.79
CA ASP A 104 -1.75 11.03 15.95
C ASP A 104 -0.64 11.15 14.91
N LEU A 105 0.08 12.28 14.82
CA LEU A 105 1.20 12.43 13.91
C LEU A 105 2.38 11.54 14.34
N PRO A 106 2.83 10.60 13.47
CA PRO A 106 3.88 9.65 13.85
C PRO A 106 5.24 10.31 14.10
N ASP A 107 5.61 11.29 13.29
CA ASP A 107 6.87 12.03 13.40
C ASP A 107 6.55 13.50 13.65
N LYS A 108 6.90 13.98 14.85
CA LYS A 108 6.63 15.37 15.26
C LYS A 108 7.77 16.33 14.94
N ASP A 109 8.86 15.82 14.38
CA ASP A 109 10.06 16.59 14.09
C ASP A 109 10.31 16.75 12.59
N ASP A 110 9.55 16.05 11.73
CA ASP A 110 9.68 16.17 10.28
C ASP A 110 8.33 16.11 9.54
N ILE A 111 8.30 16.69 8.33
CA ILE A 111 7.21 16.54 7.35
C ILE A 111 7.74 15.69 6.20
N ARG A 112 7.22 14.47 6.07
CA ARG A 112 7.53 13.61 4.95
C ARG A 112 6.81 14.06 3.69
N LEU A 113 7.36 13.75 2.53
CA LEU A 113 6.70 14.03 1.25
C LEU A 113 5.44 13.17 1.09
N THR A 114 5.57 11.90 1.39
CA THR A 114 4.50 10.90 1.40
C THR A 114 4.48 10.17 2.75
N ASP A 115 3.63 9.19 2.93
CA ASP A 115 3.46 8.38 4.15
C ASP A 115 2.64 9.04 5.28
N ASP A 116 2.15 10.27 5.13
CA ASP A 116 1.12 10.81 6.00
C ASP A 116 -0.26 10.71 5.34
N TRP A 117 -0.99 9.67 5.67
CA TRP A 117 -2.31 9.37 5.12
C TRP A 117 -3.41 10.31 5.62
N ASN A 118 -3.15 11.12 6.66
CA ASN A 118 -4.08 12.12 7.14
C ASN A 118 -3.84 13.49 6.49
N VAL A 119 -4.23 13.62 5.22
CA VAL A 119 -4.09 14.86 4.44
C VAL A 119 -4.81 16.08 5.05
N SER A 120 -5.73 15.89 5.99
CA SER A 120 -6.41 16.99 6.68
C SER A 120 -5.51 17.80 7.63
N ARG A 121 -4.32 17.29 7.98
CA ARG A 121 -3.32 18.01 8.76
C ARG A 121 -2.73 19.19 8.03
N PHE A 122 -2.64 19.13 6.70
CA PHE A 122 -1.97 20.17 5.93
C PHE A 122 -2.63 21.53 6.10
N VAL A 123 -1.84 22.50 6.51
CA VAL A 123 -2.14 23.93 6.45
C VAL A 123 -1.73 24.45 5.06
N LYS A 124 -0.61 23.95 4.57
CA LYS A 124 -0.10 24.19 3.22
C LYS A 124 0.40 22.86 2.66
N PRO A 125 -0.22 22.32 1.61
CA PRO A 125 0.31 21.15 0.90
C PRO A 125 1.59 21.50 0.16
N TRP A 126 2.32 20.47 -0.27
CA TRP A 126 3.59 20.62 -0.99
C TRP A 126 3.43 21.31 -2.34
N PHE A 127 2.35 21.00 -3.09
CA PHE A 127 2.18 21.47 -4.47
C PHE A 127 0.96 22.38 -4.58
N GLN A 128 1.19 23.57 -5.11
CA GLN A 128 0.17 24.55 -5.45
C GLN A 128 0.31 25.06 -6.87
N THR A 129 1.50 24.92 -7.47
CA THR A 129 1.84 25.42 -8.81
C THR A 129 2.62 24.36 -9.60
N MET A 130 2.71 24.56 -10.93
CA MET A 130 3.55 23.73 -11.81
C MET A 130 5.03 23.79 -11.39
N GLU A 131 5.50 24.94 -10.92
CA GLU A 131 6.87 25.10 -10.43
C GLU A 131 7.15 24.21 -9.21
N ASP A 132 6.16 23.97 -8.33
CA ASP A 132 6.32 23.05 -7.21
C ASP A 132 6.49 21.61 -7.69
N VAL A 133 5.74 21.21 -8.71
CA VAL A 133 5.90 19.89 -9.36
C VAL A 133 7.27 19.76 -10.01
N GLU A 134 7.76 20.82 -10.68
CA GLU A 134 9.10 20.83 -11.26
C GLU A 134 10.22 20.77 -10.20
N ARG A 135 10.01 21.37 -9.01
CA ARG A 135 10.93 21.25 -7.86
C ARG A 135 10.94 19.84 -7.29
N TYR A 136 9.78 19.17 -7.30
CA TYR A 136 9.68 17.78 -6.86
C TYR A 136 10.59 16.83 -7.62
N ALA A 137 10.82 17.08 -8.92
CA ALA A 137 11.74 16.28 -9.71
C ALA A 137 13.19 16.23 -9.17
N TYR A 138 13.56 17.12 -8.24
CA TYR A 138 14.87 17.12 -7.57
C TYR A 138 14.89 16.33 -6.25
N VAL A 139 13.72 16.03 -5.70
CA VAL A 139 13.59 15.27 -4.42
C VAL A 139 12.95 13.91 -4.62
N HIS A 140 12.62 13.56 -5.87
CA HIS A 140 12.09 12.25 -6.24
C HIS A 140 12.80 11.71 -7.49
N LEU A 141 14.12 11.63 -7.41
CA LEU A 141 14.93 11.02 -8.46
C LEU A 141 14.87 9.50 -8.39
N PRO A 142 15.05 8.80 -9.51
CA PRO A 142 15.33 7.37 -9.50
C PRO A 142 16.44 7.03 -8.49
N PRO A 143 16.40 5.84 -7.88
CA PRO A 143 17.45 5.40 -6.96
C PRO A 143 18.84 5.54 -7.56
N SER A 144 19.73 6.21 -6.85
CA SER A 144 21.16 6.29 -7.20
C SER A 144 21.85 4.94 -6.99
N ASP A 145 23.04 4.77 -7.58
CA ASP A 145 23.84 3.55 -7.38
C ASP A 145 24.12 3.28 -5.90
N ALA A 146 24.33 4.33 -5.10
CA ALA A 146 24.51 4.22 -3.65
C ALA A 146 23.23 3.73 -2.95
N ALA A 147 22.06 4.26 -3.31
CA ALA A 147 20.78 3.80 -2.77
C ALA A 147 20.47 2.36 -3.18
N ILE A 148 20.81 1.97 -4.42
CA ILE A 148 20.69 0.60 -4.91
C ILE A 148 21.63 -0.34 -4.14
N ALA A 149 22.88 0.03 -3.92
CA ALA A 149 23.84 -0.79 -3.16
C ALA A 149 23.36 -1.01 -1.72
N GLN A 150 22.92 0.07 -1.03
CA GLN A 150 22.37 -0.03 0.32
C GLN A 150 21.07 -0.87 0.35
N GLY A 151 20.19 -0.68 -0.64
CA GLY A 151 18.98 -1.47 -0.79
C GLY A 151 19.29 -2.96 -0.99
N ARG A 152 20.33 -3.29 -1.75
CA ARG A 152 20.75 -4.67 -1.99
C ARG A 152 21.24 -5.36 -0.71
N GLU A 153 21.93 -4.66 0.17
CA GLU A 153 22.32 -5.19 1.49
C GLU A 153 21.08 -5.52 2.34
N ARG A 154 20.10 -4.60 2.36
CA ARG A 154 18.81 -4.84 3.04
C ARG A 154 18.05 -6.01 2.42
N TYR A 155 18.02 -6.12 1.10
CA TYR A 155 17.40 -7.26 0.41
C TYR A 155 18.07 -8.59 0.78
N GLN A 156 19.40 -8.65 0.83
CA GLN A 156 20.13 -9.87 1.22
C GLN A 156 19.79 -10.28 2.67
N GLU A 157 19.65 -9.32 3.58
CA GLU A 157 19.22 -9.60 4.95
C GLU A 157 17.77 -10.08 4.99
N ALA A 158 16.86 -9.39 4.29
CA ALA A 158 15.46 -9.80 4.16
C ALA A 158 15.34 -11.21 3.58
N ARG A 159 16.16 -11.55 2.58
CA ARG A 159 16.20 -12.90 1.98
C ARG A 159 16.65 -13.96 2.99
N ARG A 160 17.70 -13.70 3.79
CA ARG A 160 18.13 -14.63 4.84
C ARG A 160 17.05 -14.86 5.89
N GLN A 161 16.33 -13.80 6.30
CA GLN A 161 15.22 -13.92 7.24
C GLN A 161 14.05 -14.69 6.62
N ALA A 162 13.72 -14.40 5.38
CA ALA A 162 12.67 -15.09 4.64
C ALA A 162 12.98 -16.58 4.48
N ASP A 163 14.21 -16.93 4.10
CA ASP A 163 14.62 -18.33 3.92
C ASP A 163 14.58 -19.12 5.22
N ARG A 164 14.89 -18.48 6.37
CA ARG A 164 14.81 -19.11 7.68
C ARG A 164 13.41 -19.63 8.02
N TYR A 165 12.38 -18.94 7.58
CA TYR A 165 10.97 -19.26 7.88
C TYR A 165 10.19 -19.73 6.65
N GLY A 166 10.81 -19.86 5.49
CA GLY A 166 10.15 -20.25 4.24
C GLY A 166 9.17 -19.19 3.72
N LEU A 167 9.47 -17.90 3.91
CA LEU A 167 8.62 -16.75 3.58
C LEU A 167 8.99 -16.13 2.22
N ALA A 168 8.05 -15.37 1.66
CA ALA A 168 8.30 -14.52 0.50
C ALA A 168 8.93 -13.19 0.90
N VAL A 169 9.83 -12.66 0.06
CA VAL A 169 10.29 -11.26 0.13
C VAL A 169 9.34 -10.40 -0.71
N HIS A 170 8.84 -9.34 -0.10
CA HIS A 170 7.88 -8.41 -0.68
C HIS A 170 8.48 -7.01 -0.76
N ALA A 171 8.21 -6.27 -1.83
CA ALA A 171 8.66 -4.90 -1.98
C ALA A 171 7.57 -3.99 -2.55
N ASP A 172 7.41 -2.79 -1.98
CA ASP A 172 6.58 -1.74 -2.56
C ASP A 172 7.33 -1.03 -3.69
N CYS A 173 6.59 -0.72 -4.78
CA CYS A 173 7.15 -0.12 -5.98
C CYS A 173 6.20 0.92 -6.58
N GLY A 174 6.26 2.15 -6.06
CA GLY A 174 5.50 3.28 -6.59
C GLY A 174 4.09 3.45 -6.01
N THR A 175 3.60 4.67 -6.10
CA THR A 175 2.34 5.14 -5.50
C THR A 175 1.48 6.00 -6.44
N GLY A 176 2.03 6.57 -7.52
CA GLY A 176 1.33 7.32 -8.56
C GLY A 176 0.31 8.34 -8.06
N LEU A 177 -0.96 8.24 -8.52
CA LEU A 177 -2.03 9.16 -8.12
C LEU A 177 -2.37 9.09 -6.61
N THR A 178 -2.01 8.03 -5.91
CA THR A 178 -2.13 7.95 -4.46
C THR A 178 -1.29 9.04 -3.78
N SER A 179 -0.05 9.23 -4.21
CA SER A 179 0.82 10.32 -3.74
C SER A 179 0.31 11.70 -4.13
N ALA A 180 -0.40 11.83 -5.24
CA ALA A 180 -0.97 13.11 -5.65
C ALA A 180 -1.90 13.68 -4.56
N LEU A 181 -2.75 12.85 -3.93
CA LEU A 181 -3.64 13.31 -2.87
C LEU A 181 -2.88 13.81 -1.63
N GLN A 182 -1.73 13.23 -1.34
CA GLN A 182 -0.87 13.67 -0.21
C GLN A 182 -0.11 14.95 -0.53
N LEU A 183 0.42 15.07 -1.75
CA LEU A 183 1.30 16.17 -2.14
C LEU A 183 0.54 17.45 -2.52
N PHE A 184 -0.60 17.32 -3.20
CA PHE A 184 -1.48 18.45 -3.55
C PHE A 184 -2.53 18.75 -2.48
N GLY A 185 -2.83 17.79 -1.58
CA GLY A 185 -4.04 17.77 -0.77
C GLY A 185 -5.25 17.25 -1.56
N ALA A 186 -6.09 16.39 -0.95
CA ALA A 186 -7.12 15.64 -1.66
C ALA A 186 -8.08 16.52 -2.49
N GLN A 187 -8.63 17.58 -1.89
CA GLN A 187 -9.54 18.50 -2.58
C GLN A 187 -8.86 19.22 -3.75
N GLN A 188 -7.64 19.70 -3.53
CA GLN A 188 -6.89 20.44 -4.56
C GLN A 188 -6.47 19.53 -5.71
N ALA A 189 -6.05 18.29 -5.42
CA ALA A 189 -5.71 17.32 -6.46
C ALA A 189 -6.86 17.11 -7.44
N VAL A 190 -8.09 16.94 -6.91
CA VAL A 190 -9.30 16.77 -7.74
C VAL A 190 -9.59 18.02 -8.56
N LEU A 191 -9.54 19.23 -7.98
CA LEU A 191 -9.78 20.48 -8.70
C LEU A 191 -8.71 20.72 -9.78
N ILE A 192 -7.43 20.55 -9.47
CA ILE A 192 -6.34 20.68 -10.40
C ILE A 192 -6.45 19.69 -11.56
N SER A 193 -6.92 18.47 -11.30
CA SER A 193 -7.13 17.48 -12.35
C SER A 193 -8.16 17.89 -13.41
N MET A 194 -9.05 18.81 -13.07
CA MET A 194 -10.06 19.36 -13.96
C MET A 194 -9.59 20.66 -14.66
N ASP A 195 -8.95 21.55 -13.89
CA ASP A 195 -8.62 22.90 -14.36
C ASP A 195 -7.21 22.96 -14.98
N GLN A 196 -6.27 22.15 -14.51
CA GLN A 196 -4.86 22.14 -14.92
C GLN A 196 -4.34 20.69 -15.04
N PRO A 197 -4.94 19.84 -15.90
CA PRO A 197 -4.61 18.42 -16.00
C PRO A 197 -3.13 18.15 -16.28
N ASP A 198 -2.46 19.03 -17.02
CA ASP A 198 -1.02 18.91 -17.34
C ASP A 198 -0.15 18.87 -16.08
N MET A 199 -0.61 19.48 -14.99
CA MET A 199 0.11 19.48 -13.71
C MET A 199 0.11 18.11 -13.05
N ILE A 200 -1.02 17.39 -13.08
CA ILE A 200 -1.14 16.01 -12.60
C ILE A 200 -0.36 15.07 -13.53
N GLN A 201 -0.46 15.24 -14.84
CA GLN A 201 0.27 14.40 -15.79
C GLN A 201 1.79 14.57 -15.63
N ARG A 202 2.26 15.80 -15.46
CA ARG A 202 3.69 16.07 -15.20
C ARG A 202 4.15 15.42 -13.89
N PHE A 203 3.34 15.47 -12.85
CA PHE A 203 3.61 14.75 -11.60
C PHE A 203 3.73 13.23 -11.83
N LEU A 204 2.79 12.64 -12.56
CA LEU A 204 2.82 11.21 -12.89
C LEU A 204 4.06 10.80 -13.68
N GLU A 205 4.55 11.63 -14.61
CA GLU A 205 5.80 11.37 -15.34
C GLU A 205 7.01 11.27 -14.38
N ILE A 206 7.05 12.12 -13.35
CA ILE A 206 8.13 12.10 -12.34
C ILE A 206 8.05 10.83 -11.50
N GLU A 207 6.86 10.48 -11.01
CA GLU A 207 6.59 9.25 -10.25
C GLU A 207 6.95 8.00 -11.07
N HIS A 208 6.43 7.94 -12.29
CA HIS A 208 6.64 6.81 -13.19
C HIS A 208 8.11 6.52 -13.45
N ARG A 209 8.91 7.55 -13.74
CA ARG A 209 10.36 7.39 -13.98
C ARG A 209 11.07 6.74 -12.78
N THR A 210 10.70 7.12 -11.56
CA THR A 210 11.27 6.56 -10.33
C THR A 210 10.76 5.13 -10.09
N THR A 211 9.47 4.89 -10.32
CA THR A 211 8.83 3.58 -10.23
C THR A 211 9.45 2.59 -11.20
N MET A 212 9.66 2.97 -12.46
CA MET A 212 10.31 2.13 -13.48
C MET A 212 11.71 1.69 -13.04
N ARG A 213 12.52 2.61 -12.53
CA ARG A 213 13.87 2.25 -12.05
C ARG A 213 13.83 1.32 -10.84
N ARG A 214 12.91 1.53 -9.90
CA ARG A 214 12.69 0.62 -8.77
C ARG A 214 12.26 -0.76 -9.25
N ALA A 215 11.31 -0.84 -10.20
CA ALA A 215 10.81 -2.08 -10.76
C ALA A 215 11.94 -2.90 -11.40
N GLU A 216 12.78 -2.28 -12.23
CA GLU A 216 13.95 -2.93 -12.85
C GLU A 216 14.91 -3.51 -11.80
N VAL A 217 15.23 -2.73 -10.77
CA VAL A 217 16.17 -3.15 -9.71
C VAL A 217 15.59 -4.28 -8.87
N LEU A 218 14.31 -4.20 -8.49
CA LEU A 218 13.64 -5.24 -7.71
C LEU A 218 13.50 -6.55 -8.51
N ALA A 219 13.22 -6.44 -9.81
CA ALA A 219 13.18 -7.58 -10.71
C ALA A 219 14.57 -8.25 -10.85
N ASP A 220 15.65 -7.45 -11.00
CA ASP A 220 17.03 -7.96 -11.04
C ASP A 220 17.44 -8.67 -9.74
N TRP A 221 16.95 -8.20 -8.59
CA TRP A 221 17.23 -8.87 -7.30
C TRP A 221 16.47 -10.17 -7.12
N GLY A 222 15.43 -10.44 -7.90
CA GLY A 222 14.57 -11.62 -7.76
C GLY A 222 13.66 -11.53 -6.53
N VAL A 223 13.08 -10.38 -6.28
CA VAL A 223 12.03 -10.20 -5.24
C VAL A 223 10.83 -11.07 -5.61
N ASP A 224 10.23 -11.74 -4.61
CA ASP A 224 9.16 -12.71 -4.85
C ASP A 224 7.82 -12.05 -5.20
N ILE A 225 7.50 -10.95 -4.52
CA ILE A 225 6.26 -10.20 -4.70
C ILE A 225 6.60 -8.72 -4.82
N ILE A 226 6.25 -8.09 -5.93
CA ILE A 226 6.38 -6.64 -6.10
C ILE A 226 4.98 -6.04 -6.07
N HIS A 227 4.82 -5.03 -5.23
CA HIS A 227 3.53 -4.41 -4.95
C HIS A 227 3.49 -2.97 -5.46
N ARG A 228 2.45 -2.64 -6.24
CA ARG A 228 2.14 -1.28 -6.67
C ARG A 228 1.00 -0.73 -5.82
N ASN A 229 1.29 0.33 -5.10
CA ASN A 229 0.31 0.93 -4.20
C ASN A 229 -0.56 1.94 -4.95
N GLY A 230 -1.80 1.58 -5.24
CA GLY A 230 -2.80 2.42 -5.90
C GLY A 230 -3.98 2.78 -5.02
N PHE A 231 -3.79 2.86 -3.71
CA PHE A 231 -4.81 2.98 -2.67
C PHE A 231 -5.93 3.96 -3.02
N TYR A 232 -5.58 5.17 -3.53
CA TYR A 232 -6.50 6.20 -3.97
C TYR A 232 -6.56 6.38 -5.50
N GLU A 233 -6.09 5.44 -6.27
CA GLU A 233 -6.19 5.41 -7.74
C GLU A 233 -7.55 4.85 -8.18
N THR A 234 -8.63 5.41 -7.62
CA THR A 234 -9.99 4.88 -7.75
C THR A 234 -10.99 5.98 -8.12
N THR A 235 -12.23 5.60 -8.41
CA THR A 235 -13.26 6.55 -8.83
C THR A 235 -13.84 7.39 -7.70
N ASP A 236 -13.37 7.22 -6.48
CA ASP A 236 -13.66 8.15 -5.39
C ASP A 236 -13.00 9.53 -5.63
N PHE A 237 -11.89 9.57 -6.38
CA PHE A 237 -11.10 10.79 -6.65
C PHE A 237 -10.94 11.10 -8.13
N TRP A 238 -10.88 10.10 -9.00
CA TRP A 238 -10.54 10.24 -10.41
C TRP A 238 -11.63 9.67 -11.29
N SER A 239 -12.01 10.37 -12.35
CA SER A 239 -12.97 9.82 -13.29
C SER A 239 -12.42 8.56 -13.99
N PRO A 240 -13.27 7.61 -14.42
CA PRO A 240 -12.81 6.45 -15.19
C PRO A 240 -12.06 6.84 -16.48
N ARG A 241 -12.37 8.01 -17.05
CA ARG A 241 -11.66 8.56 -18.20
C ARG A 241 -10.22 8.94 -17.85
N GLN A 242 -10.02 9.71 -16.76
CA GLN A 242 -8.69 10.09 -16.29
C GLN A 242 -7.83 8.87 -15.97
N LEU A 243 -8.41 7.88 -15.29
CA LEU A 243 -7.71 6.62 -14.99
C LEU A 243 -7.26 5.91 -16.28
N ARG A 244 -8.14 5.80 -17.30
CA ARG A 244 -7.78 5.17 -18.57
C ARG A 244 -6.73 5.94 -19.36
N GLU A 245 -6.84 7.27 -19.42
CA GLU A 245 -5.97 8.11 -20.24
C GLU A 245 -4.61 8.37 -19.59
N TRP A 246 -4.57 8.56 -18.26
CA TRP A 246 -3.35 8.98 -17.57
C TRP A 246 -2.62 7.86 -16.86
N LEU A 247 -3.35 6.95 -16.23
CA LEU A 247 -2.77 5.95 -15.33
C LEU A 247 -2.53 4.61 -16.02
N VAL A 248 -3.52 4.09 -16.76
CA VAL A 248 -3.44 2.75 -17.36
C VAL A 248 -2.20 2.54 -18.22
N PRO A 249 -1.79 3.47 -19.12
CA PRO A 249 -0.58 3.28 -19.91
C PRO A 249 0.67 3.14 -19.05
N LEU A 250 0.79 3.94 -17.99
CA LEU A 250 1.93 3.88 -17.07
C LEU A 250 1.94 2.56 -16.29
N LEU A 251 0.78 2.13 -15.78
CA LEU A 251 0.67 0.84 -15.08
C LEU A 251 1.05 -0.34 -15.97
N GLN A 252 0.71 -0.33 -17.25
CA GLN A 252 1.08 -1.41 -18.17
C GLN A 252 2.61 -1.53 -18.31
N GLU A 253 3.32 -0.41 -18.43
CA GLU A 253 4.79 -0.39 -18.47
C GLU A 253 5.39 -0.83 -17.12
N GLU A 254 4.86 -0.31 -16.01
CA GLU A 254 5.30 -0.66 -14.65
C GLU A 254 5.13 -2.16 -14.36
N ILE A 255 3.96 -2.74 -14.69
CA ILE A 255 3.68 -4.17 -14.52
C ILE A 255 4.68 -5.02 -15.34
N ALA A 256 4.92 -4.66 -16.59
CA ALA A 256 5.86 -5.39 -17.44
C ALA A 256 7.28 -5.38 -16.84
N ALA A 257 7.73 -4.23 -16.35
CA ALA A 257 9.03 -4.11 -15.70
C ALA A 257 9.10 -4.94 -14.40
N MET A 258 8.08 -4.87 -13.54
CA MET A 258 8.01 -5.64 -12.30
C MET A 258 8.01 -7.15 -12.54
N LYS A 259 7.31 -7.63 -13.57
CA LYS A 259 7.22 -9.06 -13.93
C LYS A 259 8.48 -9.59 -14.62
N SER A 260 9.37 -8.74 -15.12
CA SER A 260 10.54 -9.16 -15.89
C SER A 260 11.48 -10.11 -15.15
N GLY A 261 11.54 -10.03 -13.82
CA GLY A 261 12.29 -10.92 -12.92
C GLY A 261 11.52 -12.15 -12.43
N GLY A 262 10.27 -12.35 -12.89
CA GLY A 262 9.43 -13.49 -12.47
C GLY A 262 8.67 -13.28 -11.17
N ALA A 263 8.68 -12.07 -10.60
CA ALA A 263 7.90 -11.73 -9.42
C ALA A 263 6.39 -11.88 -9.66
N ALA A 264 5.64 -12.22 -8.62
CA ALA A 264 4.20 -11.98 -8.61
C ALA A 264 3.96 -10.48 -8.36
N VAL A 265 3.06 -9.87 -9.14
CA VAL A 265 2.81 -8.43 -9.07
C VAL A 265 1.40 -8.16 -8.57
N THR A 266 1.30 -7.41 -7.47
CA THR A 266 0.02 -7.07 -6.84
C THR A 266 -0.25 -5.57 -6.87
N TYR A 267 -1.51 -5.19 -6.82
CA TYR A 267 -1.96 -3.80 -6.84
C TYR A 267 -3.00 -3.54 -5.75
N THR A 268 -2.78 -2.52 -4.93
CA THR A 268 -3.79 -2.07 -3.96
C THR A 268 -4.80 -1.16 -4.62
N VAL A 269 -6.08 -1.46 -4.43
CA VAL A 269 -7.22 -0.56 -4.60
C VAL A 269 -8.20 -0.81 -3.44
N GLU A 270 -8.80 0.22 -2.87
CA GLU A 270 -9.63 0.05 -1.66
C GLU A 270 -11.12 0.21 -1.93
N THR A 271 -11.60 1.43 -2.10
CA THR A 271 -13.01 1.78 -2.37
C THR A 271 -13.16 2.42 -3.74
N GLY A 272 -14.40 2.70 -4.18
CA GLY A 272 -14.66 3.35 -5.46
C GLY A 272 -14.31 2.52 -6.69
N ILE A 273 -14.22 1.20 -6.56
CA ILE A 273 -13.75 0.34 -7.67
C ILE A 273 -14.87 -0.10 -8.63
N MET A 274 -16.12 -0.06 -8.22
CA MET A 274 -17.22 -0.58 -9.06
C MET A 274 -17.27 0.04 -10.47
N PRO A 275 -17.13 1.37 -10.65
CA PRO A 275 -17.12 1.97 -11.99
C PRO A 275 -15.83 1.69 -12.81
N MET A 276 -14.78 1.13 -12.20
CA MET A 276 -13.51 0.84 -12.87
C MET A 276 -13.17 -0.65 -12.98
N LEU A 277 -14.09 -1.55 -12.65
CA LEU A 277 -13.86 -2.99 -12.74
C LEU A 277 -13.39 -3.44 -14.12
N ASP A 278 -13.88 -2.81 -15.21
CA ASP A 278 -13.42 -3.09 -16.56
C ASP A 278 -11.96 -2.68 -16.81
N ILE A 279 -11.49 -1.64 -16.09
CA ILE A 279 -10.09 -1.22 -16.14
C ILE A 279 -9.23 -2.26 -15.39
N LEU A 280 -9.66 -2.64 -14.19
CA LEU A 280 -8.94 -3.62 -13.38
C LEU A 280 -8.86 -4.98 -14.07
N ALA A 281 -9.94 -5.43 -14.69
CA ALA A 281 -10.02 -6.74 -15.35
C ALA A 281 -9.02 -6.93 -16.52
N VAL A 282 -8.52 -5.83 -17.12
CA VAL A 282 -7.59 -5.90 -18.27
C VAL A 282 -6.14 -5.62 -17.90
N LEU A 283 -5.85 -5.12 -16.70
CA LEU A 283 -4.48 -4.94 -16.23
C LEU A 283 -3.87 -6.29 -15.85
N ASP A 284 -2.58 -6.47 -16.14
CA ASP A 284 -1.90 -7.77 -15.98
C ASP A 284 -1.27 -7.95 -14.59
N PHE A 285 -1.96 -7.48 -13.53
CA PHE A 285 -1.60 -7.83 -12.15
C PHE A 285 -1.93 -9.28 -11.84
N ASP A 286 -1.15 -9.95 -10.99
CA ASP A 286 -1.47 -11.30 -10.53
C ASP A 286 -2.58 -11.25 -9.47
N GLY A 287 -2.65 -10.18 -8.68
CA GLY A 287 -3.69 -10.03 -7.68
C GLY A 287 -3.96 -8.58 -7.26
N TYR A 288 -5.17 -8.37 -6.73
CA TYR A 288 -5.61 -7.12 -6.13
C TYR A 288 -5.60 -7.23 -4.61
N ARG A 289 -5.03 -6.21 -3.95
CA ARG A 289 -5.00 -6.12 -2.50
C ARG A 289 -5.94 -5.04 -2.00
N ASP A 290 -6.35 -5.24 -0.75
CA ASP A 290 -7.00 -4.23 0.08
C ASP A 290 -8.37 -3.75 -0.44
N ILE A 291 -9.02 -4.50 -1.37
CA ILE A 291 -10.42 -4.23 -1.74
C ILE A 291 -11.27 -4.34 -0.48
N GLU A 292 -11.91 -3.22 -0.11
CA GLU A 292 -12.65 -3.09 1.14
C GLU A 292 -14.05 -3.71 1.03
N PRO A 293 -14.38 -4.78 1.79
CA PRO A 293 -15.63 -5.51 1.59
C PRO A 293 -16.85 -4.87 2.27
N ALA A 294 -16.67 -3.97 3.24
CA ALA A 294 -17.75 -3.43 4.06
C ALA A 294 -18.01 -1.93 3.87
N LEU A 295 -17.10 -1.21 3.25
CA LEU A 295 -17.21 0.23 2.99
C LEU A 295 -17.29 0.52 1.50
N GLY A 296 -17.71 1.75 1.13
CA GLY A 296 -17.70 2.21 -0.26
C GLY A 296 -18.80 1.61 -1.15
N HIS A 297 -19.82 0.95 -0.58
CA HIS A 297 -20.95 0.36 -1.32
C HIS A 297 -20.53 -0.61 -2.44
N GLN A 298 -19.51 -1.41 -2.18
CA GLN A 298 -18.98 -2.37 -3.13
C GLN A 298 -19.72 -3.70 -3.03
N ASP A 299 -20.00 -4.34 -4.17
CA ASP A 299 -20.55 -5.69 -4.25
C ASP A 299 -19.43 -6.70 -4.51
N MET A 300 -19.02 -7.42 -3.47
CA MET A 300 -17.91 -8.38 -3.56
C MET A 300 -18.22 -9.56 -4.47
N ARG A 301 -19.49 -9.92 -4.69
CA ARG A 301 -19.86 -10.97 -5.64
C ARG A 301 -19.62 -10.50 -7.08
N VAL A 302 -19.99 -9.26 -7.39
CA VAL A 302 -19.70 -8.63 -8.69
C VAL A 302 -18.19 -8.46 -8.88
N VAL A 303 -17.44 -8.07 -7.83
CA VAL A 303 -15.97 -8.00 -7.87
C VAL A 303 -15.38 -9.38 -8.19
N ALA A 304 -15.84 -10.44 -7.53
CA ALA A 304 -15.37 -11.80 -7.78
C ALA A 304 -15.69 -12.27 -9.21
N GLU A 305 -16.92 -12.03 -9.68
CA GLU A 305 -17.32 -12.37 -11.05
C GLU A 305 -16.45 -11.69 -12.11
N ARG A 306 -16.06 -10.44 -11.88
CA ARG A 306 -15.29 -9.65 -12.86
C ARG A 306 -13.79 -9.89 -12.80
N LEU A 307 -13.23 -10.19 -11.64
CA LEU A 307 -11.79 -10.24 -11.44
C LEU A 307 -11.24 -11.65 -11.21
N CYS A 308 -12.01 -12.53 -10.54
CA CYS A 308 -11.46 -13.78 -10.04
C CYS A 308 -11.22 -14.88 -11.09
N ASP A 309 -11.57 -14.68 -12.36
CA ASP A 309 -11.12 -15.59 -13.42
C ASP A 309 -9.63 -15.47 -13.71
N ARG A 310 -9.05 -14.27 -13.55
CA ARG A 310 -7.67 -13.96 -13.90
C ARG A 310 -6.82 -13.51 -12.73
N HIS A 311 -7.41 -12.85 -11.72
CA HIS A 311 -6.71 -12.20 -10.65
C HIS A 311 -7.01 -12.85 -9.30
N SER A 312 -6.05 -12.88 -8.41
CA SER A 312 -6.24 -13.25 -7.02
C SER A 312 -6.74 -12.05 -6.20
N ILE A 313 -7.36 -12.33 -5.05
CA ILE A 313 -7.77 -11.31 -4.08
C ILE A 313 -6.97 -11.52 -2.79
N TRP A 314 -6.24 -10.48 -2.38
CA TRP A 314 -5.56 -10.45 -1.10
C TRP A 314 -6.32 -9.52 -0.15
N GLY A 315 -7.22 -10.06 0.63
CA GLY A 315 -8.16 -9.31 1.44
C GLY A 315 -9.29 -10.16 2.00
N GLY A 316 -10.51 -9.66 1.90
CA GLY A 316 -11.75 -10.36 2.24
C GLY A 316 -12.35 -10.01 3.59
N VAL A 317 -11.60 -9.40 4.52
CA VAL A 317 -12.10 -8.97 5.82
C VAL A 317 -11.88 -7.46 5.98
N SER A 318 -12.92 -6.69 6.34
CA SER A 318 -12.73 -5.28 6.66
C SER A 318 -12.00 -5.12 7.99
N GLY A 319 -10.86 -4.44 7.97
CA GLY A 319 -10.14 -4.10 9.19
C GLY A 319 -10.96 -3.19 10.11
N PRO A 320 -11.41 -2.00 9.66
CA PRO A 320 -12.15 -1.08 10.52
C PRO A 320 -13.49 -1.67 10.99
N ILE A 321 -14.28 -2.28 10.11
CA ILE A 321 -15.65 -2.69 10.44
C ILE A 321 -15.67 -4.05 11.14
N HIS A 322 -15.01 -5.07 10.56
CA HIS A 322 -15.10 -6.43 11.10
C HIS A 322 -14.18 -6.66 12.31
N ILE A 323 -12.99 -6.04 12.30
CA ILE A 323 -12.00 -6.19 13.38
C ILE A 323 -12.08 -5.03 14.37
N GLY A 324 -12.10 -3.77 13.88
CA GLY A 324 -12.04 -2.59 14.73
C GLY A 324 -13.32 -2.35 15.54
N GLU A 325 -14.46 -2.34 14.88
CA GLU A 325 -15.78 -2.04 15.45
C GLU A 325 -16.63 -3.30 15.70
N GLY A 326 -16.23 -4.43 15.12
CA GLY A 326 -16.98 -5.68 15.18
C GLY A 326 -16.84 -6.44 16.49
N THR A 327 -17.36 -7.66 16.48
CA THR A 327 -17.22 -8.66 17.55
C THR A 327 -16.49 -9.88 17.01
N PRO A 328 -16.03 -10.82 17.89
CA PRO A 328 -15.45 -12.07 17.44
C PRO A 328 -16.33 -12.86 16.44
N GLU A 329 -17.65 -12.84 16.61
CA GLU A 329 -18.55 -13.53 15.68
C GLU A 329 -18.68 -12.80 14.33
N ILE A 330 -18.68 -11.46 14.31
CA ILE A 330 -18.64 -10.66 13.08
C ILE A 330 -17.35 -10.95 12.31
N ALA A 331 -16.21 -11.02 13.01
CA ALA A 331 -14.93 -11.37 12.39
C ALA A 331 -14.95 -12.78 11.77
N ARG A 332 -15.52 -13.78 12.46
CA ARG A 332 -15.71 -15.14 11.93
C ARG A 332 -16.62 -15.16 10.70
N GLN A 333 -17.74 -14.47 10.77
CA GLN A 333 -18.68 -14.39 9.66
C GLN A 333 -18.03 -13.77 8.41
N ALA A 334 -17.23 -12.70 8.57
CA ALA A 334 -16.50 -12.10 7.46
C ALA A 334 -15.52 -13.06 6.78
N VAL A 335 -14.87 -13.95 7.56
CA VAL A 335 -14.01 -15.00 6.99
C VAL A 335 -14.84 -16.00 6.18
N ARG A 336 -15.99 -16.48 6.69
CA ARG A 336 -16.88 -17.39 5.95
C ARG A 336 -17.33 -16.78 4.63
N GLU A 337 -17.74 -15.51 4.64
CA GLU A 337 -18.15 -14.79 3.44
C GLU A 337 -17.01 -14.64 2.44
N ALA A 338 -15.79 -14.32 2.90
CA ALA A 338 -14.62 -14.24 2.02
C ALA A 338 -14.35 -15.59 1.32
N PHE A 339 -14.43 -16.71 2.04
CA PHE A 339 -14.27 -18.04 1.46
C PHE A 339 -15.41 -18.40 0.50
N GLU A 340 -16.65 -18.04 0.81
CA GLU A 340 -17.81 -18.28 -0.05
C GLU A 340 -17.70 -17.49 -1.37
N ILE A 341 -17.28 -16.21 -1.30
CA ILE A 341 -17.26 -15.30 -2.45
C ILE A 341 -16.05 -15.55 -3.34
N PHE A 342 -14.85 -15.63 -2.76
CA PHE A 342 -13.60 -15.68 -3.53
C PHE A 342 -13.08 -17.12 -3.74
N GLY A 343 -13.59 -18.08 -2.95
CA GLY A 343 -13.29 -19.49 -3.08
C GLY A 343 -11.85 -19.85 -2.76
N PRO A 344 -11.45 -21.13 -2.97
CA PRO A 344 -10.13 -21.57 -2.55
C PRO A 344 -9.01 -21.13 -3.51
N ARG A 345 -9.33 -20.81 -4.76
CA ARG A 345 -8.33 -20.43 -5.76
C ARG A 345 -8.18 -18.94 -5.86
N GLY A 346 -6.99 -18.44 -5.50
CA GLY A 346 -6.65 -17.03 -5.63
C GLY A 346 -7.10 -16.16 -4.45
N LEU A 347 -7.54 -16.75 -3.33
CA LEU A 347 -7.73 -16.02 -2.09
C LEU A 347 -6.45 -16.06 -1.26
N VAL A 348 -5.97 -14.89 -0.84
CA VAL A 348 -5.05 -14.68 0.27
C VAL A 348 -5.82 -13.91 1.33
N LEU A 349 -6.23 -14.59 2.42
CA LEU A 349 -7.05 -13.96 3.44
C LEU A 349 -6.26 -12.87 4.19
N SER A 350 -6.88 -11.71 4.34
CA SER A 350 -6.31 -10.56 5.08
C SER A 350 -7.41 -9.67 5.61
N ALA A 351 -7.13 -9.00 6.73
CA ALA A 351 -7.87 -7.80 7.11
C ALA A 351 -7.30 -6.58 6.37
N VAL A 352 -8.15 -5.79 5.74
CA VAL A 352 -7.77 -4.69 4.86
C VAL A 352 -8.07 -3.33 5.48
N PRO A 353 -7.18 -2.33 5.30
CA PRO A 353 -5.85 -2.45 4.73
C PRO A 353 -4.84 -3.06 5.70
N SER A 354 -5.15 -3.16 6.99
CA SER A 354 -4.29 -3.71 8.03
C SER A 354 -5.06 -3.97 9.33
N ILE A 355 -4.47 -4.75 10.23
CA ILE A 355 -4.90 -4.85 11.62
C ILE A 355 -4.17 -3.77 12.43
N ARG A 356 -4.93 -2.89 13.09
CA ARG A 356 -4.35 -1.79 13.87
C ARG A 356 -4.19 -2.16 15.34
N ALA A 357 -3.12 -1.71 15.96
CA ALA A 357 -2.75 -2.10 17.31
C ALA A 357 -3.77 -1.70 18.41
N HIS A 358 -4.59 -0.68 18.18
CA HIS A 358 -5.63 -0.23 19.13
C HIS A 358 -6.98 -0.96 18.97
N TRP A 359 -7.13 -1.84 17.98
CA TRP A 359 -8.35 -2.61 17.79
C TRP A 359 -8.40 -3.82 18.73
N PRO A 360 -9.61 -4.36 19.03
CA PRO A 360 -9.79 -5.52 19.89
C PRO A 360 -9.04 -6.74 19.32
N TRP A 361 -8.02 -7.22 20.05
CA TRP A 361 -7.18 -8.33 19.59
C TRP A 361 -7.95 -9.64 19.49
N GLU A 362 -8.97 -9.84 20.33
CA GLU A 362 -9.87 -11.00 20.31
C GLU A 362 -10.59 -11.15 18.97
N ASN A 363 -10.91 -10.06 18.26
CA ASN A 363 -11.53 -10.12 16.94
C ASN A 363 -10.53 -10.63 15.90
N SER A 364 -9.26 -10.21 16.00
CA SER A 364 -8.19 -10.74 15.14
C SER A 364 -7.95 -12.24 15.39
N LEU A 365 -7.94 -12.66 16.65
CA LEU A 365 -7.82 -14.09 17.00
C LEU A 365 -9.00 -14.90 16.46
N ALA A 366 -10.22 -14.37 16.55
CA ALA A 366 -11.41 -15.02 16.01
C ALA A 366 -11.33 -15.18 14.47
N MET A 367 -10.82 -14.19 13.77
CA MET A 367 -10.53 -14.25 12.32
C MET A 367 -9.54 -15.40 12.03
N PHE A 368 -8.41 -15.47 12.77
CA PHE A 368 -7.39 -16.51 12.54
C PHE A 368 -7.90 -17.91 12.91
N ASP A 369 -8.72 -18.05 13.96
CA ASP A 369 -9.29 -19.33 14.35
C ASP A 369 -10.28 -19.84 13.31
N GLU A 370 -11.15 -18.98 12.77
CA GLU A 370 -12.09 -19.36 11.71
C GLU A 370 -11.35 -19.72 10.43
N TRP A 371 -10.32 -18.94 10.05
CA TRP A 371 -9.45 -19.28 8.92
C TRP A 371 -8.83 -20.67 9.08
N ARG A 372 -8.31 -21.03 10.27
CA ARG A 372 -7.71 -22.36 10.51
C ARG A 372 -8.71 -23.48 10.29
N GLN A 373 -9.99 -23.26 10.59
CA GLN A 373 -11.04 -24.26 10.36
C GLN A 373 -11.38 -24.42 8.88
N LEU A 374 -11.36 -23.32 8.12
CA LEU A 374 -11.79 -23.28 6.73
C LEU A 374 -10.65 -23.41 5.72
N ARG A 375 -9.40 -23.22 6.10
CA ARG A 375 -8.26 -23.06 5.18
C ARG A 375 -8.02 -24.24 4.24
N ALA A 376 -8.45 -25.47 4.60
CA ALA A 376 -8.39 -26.67 3.76
C ALA A 376 -9.60 -26.76 2.80
N TRP A 377 -10.10 -25.63 2.31
CA TRP A 377 -11.23 -25.55 1.40
C TRP A 377 -10.88 -26.06 -0.02
N PRO A 378 -11.77 -26.80 -0.73
CA PRO A 378 -13.05 -27.31 -0.21
C PRO A 378 -12.84 -28.36 0.88
N PRO A 379 -13.78 -28.46 1.85
CA PRO A 379 -13.69 -29.53 2.86
C PRO A 379 -13.64 -30.87 2.16
N ALA A 380 -12.80 -31.77 2.67
CA ALA A 380 -12.60 -33.11 2.15
C ALA A 380 -13.90 -33.95 2.15
#